data_58bba67b56a75e34382b03e7fc1f712f
#
_entry.id   58bba67b56a75e34382b03e7fc1f712f
#
_cell.length_a   1.000
_cell.length_b   1.000
_cell.length_c   1.000
_cell.angle_alpha   90.00
_cell.angle_beta   90.00
_cell.angle_gamma   90.00
#
_symmetry.space_group_name_H-M   'P 1'
#
loop_
_entity.id
_entity.type
_entity.pdbx_description
1 polymer ?
#
loop_
_entity_poly.entity_id
_entity_poly.type
_entity_poly.pdbx_seq_one_letter_code
_entity_poly.pdbx_strand_id
1 'polypeptide(L)'
;RPDTIFGATFIAISVDHELCDNLKDDHSFKKFKEECSKIGTTEEALASAEKLGFNTNLFVDHPFIKNKKLPIYVSNFVLMDYGNGAIFGCPAHDQRDFDFAKKYKLEIIKVVSDIKSPNNNSLTEAFTGNGKIINSDFLNGLEVEEAKKFIIKKIEEKNIGKKQTLFRLKDWG
;
A
#
# COMPACT_ATOMS: atom_id res chain seq x y z
N ARG A 1 -2.09 -7.46 -3.82
CA ARG A 1 -3.39 -6.99 -4.29
C ARG A 1 -3.26 -6.03 -5.49
N PRO A 2 -2.65 -6.43 -6.63
CA PRO A 2 -2.49 -5.55 -7.79
C PRO A 2 -3.83 -5.12 -8.43
N ASP A 3 -4.89 -5.88 -8.19
CA ASP A 3 -6.27 -5.56 -8.57
C ASP A 3 -6.78 -4.23 -7.99
N THR A 4 -6.20 -3.77 -6.88
CA THR A 4 -6.61 -2.53 -6.19
C THR A 4 -5.75 -1.31 -6.54
N ILE A 5 -4.87 -1.40 -7.54
CA ILE A 5 -3.91 -0.34 -7.88
C ILE A 5 -4.56 1.02 -8.18
N PHE A 6 -5.76 1.05 -8.76
CA PHE A 6 -6.50 2.29 -9.00
C PHE A 6 -6.98 2.97 -7.72
N GLY A 7 -7.01 2.25 -6.60
CA GLY A 7 -7.28 2.77 -5.26
C GLY A 7 -6.02 3.20 -4.51
N ALA A 8 -4.84 3.16 -5.16
CA ALA A 8 -3.60 3.63 -4.55
C ALA A 8 -3.66 5.14 -4.28
N THR A 9 -3.36 5.53 -3.05
CA THR A 9 -3.39 6.94 -2.62
C THR A 9 -2.07 7.40 -2.03
N PHE A 10 -1.15 6.49 -1.73
CA PHE A 10 0.22 6.78 -1.29
C PHE A 10 1.16 5.62 -1.60
N ILE A 11 2.44 5.89 -1.51
CA ILE A 11 3.50 4.88 -1.46
C ILE A 11 4.07 4.88 -0.04
N ALA A 12 4.28 3.70 0.52
CA ALA A 12 5.01 3.55 1.77
C ALA A 12 6.31 2.81 1.53
N ILE A 13 7.40 3.34 2.07
CA ILE A 13 8.74 2.74 1.99
C ILE A 13 9.28 2.42 3.39
N SER A 14 10.17 1.44 3.46
CA SER A 14 10.88 1.09 4.68
C SER A 14 11.79 2.23 5.15
N VAL A 15 12.03 2.30 6.47
CA VAL A 15 13.01 3.22 7.07
C VAL A 15 14.45 2.98 6.59
N ASP A 16 14.72 1.81 6.01
CA ASP A 16 16.03 1.41 5.48
C ASP A 16 16.08 1.40 3.95
N HIS A 17 15.03 1.93 3.29
CA HIS A 17 15.02 2.08 1.83
C HIS A 17 16.03 3.13 1.37
N GLU A 18 16.67 2.90 0.20
CA GLU A 18 17.72 3.78 -0.35
C GLU A 18 17.31 5.25 -0.52
N LEU A 19 16.03 5.52 -0.78
CA LEU A 19 15.51 6.90 -0.85
C LEU A 19 15.68 7.66 0.48
N CYS A 20 15.78 6.95 1.61
CA CYS A 20 16.02 7.56 2.92
C CYS A 20 17.43 8.09 3.09
N ASP A 21 18.36 7.72 2.19
CA ASP A 21 19.73 8.25 2.22
C ASP A 21 19.77 9.77 2.03
N ASN A 22 18.83 10.31 1.26
CA ASN A 22 18.69 11.75 1.06
C ASN A 22 18.10 12.50 2.28
N LEU A 23 17.59 11.75 3.27
CA LEU A 23 16.99 12.30 4.49
C LEU A 23 17.90 12.17 5.71
N LYS A 24 19.10 11.64 5.56
CA LYS A 24 20.04 11.36 6.67
C LYS A 24 20.37 12.57 7.52
N ASP A 25 20.37 13.77 6.95
CA ASP A 25 20.68 15.01 7.64
C ASP A 25 19.46 15.74 8.20
N ASP A 26 18.25 15.27 7.86
CA ASP A 26 17.01 15.83 8.40
C ASP A 26 16.82 15.40 9.86
N HIS A 27 16.75 16.39 10.77
CA HIS A 27 16.59 16.15 12.21
C HIS A 27 15.26 15.47 12.52
N SER A 28 14.18 15.83 11.83
CA SER A 28 12.85 15.25 12.02
C SER A 28 12.81 13.80 11.58
N PHE A 29 13.51 13.47 10.48
CA PHE A 29 13.65 12.10 10.03
C PHE A 29 14.47 11.23 11.00
N LYS A 30 15.58 11.77 11.55
CA LYS A 30 16.37 11.06 12.58
C LYS A 30 15.51 10.70 13.78
N LYS A 31 14.74 11.65 14.28
CA LYS A 31 13.80 11.41 15.40
C LYS A 31 12.76 10.35 15.05
N PHE A 32 12.18 10.43 13.86
CA PHE A 32 11.22 9.42 13.38
C PHE A 32 11.85 8.01 13.32
N LYS A 33 13.09 7.90 12.80
CA LYS A 33 13.82 6.62 12.74
C LYS A 33 14.07 6.05 14.13
N GLU A 34 14.42 6.90 15.10
CA GLU A 34 14.55 6.50 16.52
C GLU A 34 13.24 6.01 17.12
N GLU A 35 12.11 6.65 16.79
CA GLU A 35 10.78 6.18 17.23
C GLU A 35 10.45 4.81 16.63
N CYS A 36 10.70 4.61 15.35
CA CYS A 36 10.52 3.33 14.70
C CYS A 36 11.38 2.21 15.32
N SER A 37 12.62 2.51 15.71
CA SER A 37 13.53 1.52 16.30
C SER A 37 13.09 1.00 17.67
N LYS A 38 12.25 1.74 18.37
CA LYS A 38 11.66 1.32 19.66
C LYS A 38 10.52 0.32 19.50
N ILE A 39 9.95 0.24 18.31
CA ILE A 39 8.93 -0.74 17.95
C ILE A 39 9.65 -2.02 17.56
N GLY A 40 9.33 -3.14 18.20
CA GLY A 40 9.95 -4.42 17.84
C GLY A 40 9.78 -4.77 16.36
N THR A 41 10.72 -5.50 15.79
CA THR A 41 10.74 -5.89 14.37
C THR A 41 9.93 -7.16 14.09
N THR A 42 9.31 -7.78 15.10
CA THR A 42 8.47 -8.97 14.91
C THR A 42 7.16 -8.60 14.22
N GLU A 43 6.60 -9.52 13.42
CA GLU A 43 5.30 -9.30 12.75
C GLU A 43 4.19 -8.93 13.75
N GLU A 44 4.18 -9.55 14.92
CA GLU A 44 3.19 -9.30 15.98
C GLU A 44 3.34 -7.90 16.57
N ALA A 45 4.56 -7.46 16.85
CA ALA A 45 4.83 -6.11 17.34
C ALA A 45 4.43 -5.04 16.31
N LEU A 46 4.75 -5.27 15.03
CA LEU A 46 4.39 -4.36 13.93
C LEU A 46 2.88 -4.35 13.66
N ALA A 47 2.20 -5.48 13.83
CA ALA A 47 0.75 -5.57 13.65
C ALA A 47 -0.01 -4.76 14.71
N SER A 48 0.42 -4.83 15.98
CA SER A 48 -0.21 -4.17 17.11
C SER A 48 0.23 -2.70 17.30
N ALA A 49 1.40 -2.32 16.79
CA ALA A 49 1.92 -0.96 16.92
C ALA A 49 1.10 0.06 16.13
N GLU A 50 1.07 1.28 16.65
CA GLU A 50 0.55 2.44 15.91
C GLU A 50 1.30 2.61 14.58
N LYS A 51 0.55 2.88 13.50
CA LYS A 51 1.14 3.10 12.18
C LYS A 51 1.74 4.50 12.11
N LEU A 52 3.08 4.54 12.07
CA LEU A 52 3.85 5.78 12.00
C LEU A 52 4.35 6.04 10.58
N GLY A 53 4.35 7.29 10.17
CA GLY A 53 4.80 7.72 8.86
C GLY A 53 5.51 9.07 8.89
N PHE A 54 6.52 9.19 8.05
CA PHE A 54 7.22 10.43 7.77
C PHE A 54 6.99 10.83 6.31
N ASN A 55 6.43 12.01 6.08
CA ASN A 55 6.22 12.52 4.72
C ASN A 55 7.56 12.99 4.14
N THR A 56 7.99 12.37 3.05
CA THR A 56 9.24 12.71 2.38
C THR A 56 9.15 13.99 1.53
N ASN A 57 7.94 14.50 1.29
CA ASN A 57 7.62 15.54 0.30
C ASN A 57 7.99 15.14 -1.16
N LEU A 58 8.29 13.88 -1.41
CA LEU A 58 8.48 13.33 -2.73
C LEU A 58 7.19 12.70 -3.24
N PHE A 59 7.09 12.60 -4.56
CA PHE A 59 5.92 12.04 -5.25
C PHE A 59 6.37 11.11 -6.37
N VAL A 60 5.52 10.16 -6.70
CA VAL A 60 5.67 9.26 -7.85
C VAL A 60 4.41 9.31 -8.71
N ASP A 61 4.55 9.16 -10.02
CA ASP A 61 3.41 9.11 -10.92
C ASP A 61 2.68 7.76 -10.81
N HIS A 62 1.34 7.83 -10.80
CA HIS A 62 0.53 6.62 -10.85
C HIS A 62 0.67 5.94 -12.23
N PRO A 63 0.96 4.62 -12.31
CA PRO A 63 1.32 3.97 -13.58
C PRO A 63 0.18 3.89 -14.60
N PHE A 64 -1.08 4.06 -14.19
CA PHE A 64 -2.26 3.92 -15.05
C PHE A 64 -3.17 5.15 -15.05
N ILE A 65 -3.06 6.05 -14.08
CA ILE A 65 -3.89 7.27 -14.02
C ILE A 65 -3.01 8.47 -14.40
N LYS A 66 -3.32 9.07 -15.56
CA LYS A 66 -2.57 10.23 -16.04
C LYS A 66 -2.67 11.41 -15.07
N ASN A 67 -1.54 12.08 -14.83
CA ASN A 67 -1.40 13.25 -13.96
C ASN A 67 -1.73 13.00 -12.47
N LYS A 68 -1.95 11.76 -12.06
CA LYS A 68 -2.10 11.42 -10.63
C LYS A 68 -0.73 11.17 -10.03
N LYS A 69 -0.41 11.94 -8.98
CA LYS A 69 0.79 11.78 -8.18
C LYS A 69 0.45 11.18 -6.83
N LEU A 70 1.26 10.23 -6.39
CA LEU A 70 1.14 9.59 -5.09
C LEU A 70 2.27 10.10 -4.18
N PRO A 71 1.96 10.60 -2.98
CA PRO A 71 3.00 11.00 -2.02
C PRO A 71 3.73 9.77 -1.49
N ILE A 72 5.03 9.94 -1.23
CA ILE A 72 5.88 8.91 -0.65
C ILE A 72 6.05 9.17 0.84
N TYR A 73 5.69 8.17 1.65
CA TYR A 73 5.90 8.16 3.10
C TYR A 73 6.92 7.10 3.48
N VAL A 74 7.82 7.41 4.40
CA VAL A 74 8.57 6.39 5.14
C VAL A 74 7.66 5.88 6.25
N SER A 75 7.56 4.57 6.45
CA SER A 75 6.65 4.01 7.45
C SER A 75 7.27 2.85 8.24
N ASN A 76 6.81 2.68 9.48
CA ASN A 76 7.31 1.64 10.38
C ASN A 76 6.79 0.23 10.07
N PHE A 77 5.82 0.07 9.19
CA PHE A 77 5.20 -1.23 8.89
C PHE A 77 5.61 -1.84 7.54
N VAL A 78 6.51 -1.18 6.82
CA VAL A 78 7.12 -1.72 5.59
C VAL A 78 8.53 -2.20 5.89
N LEU A 79 8.79 -3.48 5.63
CA LEU A 79 10.09 -4.12 5.85
C LEU A 79 10.83 -4.27 4.51
N MET A 80 12.18 -4.23 4.55
CA MET A 80 13.01 -4.44 3.37
C MET A 80 12.86 -5.85 2.77
N ASP A 81 12.52 -6.84 3.59
CA ASP A 81 12.28 -8.22 3.14
C ASP A 81 11.00 -8.39 2.29
N TYR A 82 10.19 -7.34 2.23
CA TYR A 82 9.02 -7.28 1.36
C TYR A 82 9.38 -6.62 0.02
N GLY A 83 9.63 -7.46 -0.97
CA GLY A 83 9.98 -7.00 -2.30
C GLY A 83 11.28 -6.18 -2.28
N ASN A 84 11.18 -4.90 -2.60
CA ASN A 84 12.27 -3.92 -2.55
C ASN A 84 12.10 -2.89 -1.42
N GLY A 85 11.31 -3.21 -0.39
CA GLY A 85 11.05 -2.29 0.71
C GLY A 85 10.12 -1.12 0.38
N ALA A 86 9.27 -1.28 -0.64
CA ALA A 86 8.25 -0.32 -1.03
C ALA A 86 6.92 -1.00 -1.36
N ILE A 87 5.82 -0.38 -0.96
CA ILE A 87 4.46 -0.82 -1.28
C ILE A 87 3.62 0.36 -1.75
N PHE A 88 2.59 0.11 -2.55
CA PHE A 88 1.52 1.08 -2.72
C PHE A 88 0.44 0.86 -1.65
N GLY A 89 -0.06 1.94 -1.07
CA GLY A 89 -1.12 1.91 -0.08
C GLY A 89 -2.49 2.02 -0.73
N CYS A 90 -3.37 1.06 -0.43
CA CYS A 90 -4.77 1.07 -0.86
C CYS A 90 -5.70 1.05 0.36
N PRO A 91 -5.99 2.20 0.98
CA PRO A 91 -6.70 2.31 2.25
C PRO A 91 -8.07 1.65 2.27
N ALA A 92 -8.79 1.68 1.16
CA ALA A 92 -10.12 1.08 1.11
C ALA A 92 -10.10 -0.45 1.23
N HIS A 93 -8.95 -1.12 1.01
CA HIS A 93 -8.87 -2.58 0.88
C HIS A 93 -7.73 -3.23 1.67
N ASP A 94 -7.02 -2.48 2.49
CA ASP A 94 -6.07 -2.97 3.49
C ASP A 94 -6.24 -2.18 4.80
N GLN A 95 -6.41 -2.87 5.92
CA GLN A 95 -6.72 -2.21 7.20
C GLN A 95 -5.53 -1.37 7.72
N ARG A 96 -4.29 -1.81 7.49
CA ARG A 96 -3.10 -1.04 7.88
C ARG A 96 -3.02 0.28 7.11
N ASP A 97 -3.30 0.21 5.82
CA ASP A 97 -3.33 1.38 4.95
C ASP A 97 -4.50 2.29 5.31
N PHE A 98 -5.65 1.72 5.71
CA PHE A 98 -6.82 2.48 6.16
C PHE A 98 -6.51 3.29 7.42
N ASP A 99 -5.94 2.65 8.45
CA ASP A 99 -5.57 3.30 9.70
C ASP A 99 -4.53 4.41 9.46
N PHE A 100 -3.55 4.12 8.60
CA PHE A 100 -2.54 5.09 8.18
C PHE A 100 -3.16 6.28 7.45
N ALA A 101 -4.02 6.03 6.47
CA ALA A 101 -4.67 7.08 5.70
C ALA A 101 -5.58 7.96 6.57
N LYS A 102 -6.29 7.37 7.54
CA LYS A 102 -7.09 8.13 8.51
C LYS A 102 -6.20 9.05 9.36
N LYS A 103 -5.08 8.54 9.87
CA LYS A 103 -4.14 9.31 10.69
C LYS A 103 -3.53 10.48 9.92
N TYR A 104 -3.09 10.24 8.70
CA TYR A 104 -2.40 11.24 7.88
C TYR A 104 -3.34 12.01 6.93
N LYS A 105 -4.67 11.81 7.06
CA LYS A 105 -5.71 12.48 6.26
C LYS A 105 -5.52 12.29 4.76
N LEU A 106 -5.12 11.08 4.35
CA LEU A 106 -4.97 10.70 2.96
C LEU A 106 -6.32 10.27 2.38
N GLU A 107 -6.43 10.34 1.07
CA GLU A 107 -7.64 9.93 0.35
C GLU A 107 -7.89 8.42 0.51
N ILE A 108 -9.17 8.01 0.59
CA ILE A 108 -9.60 6.61 0.64
C ILE A 108 -10.52 6.37 -0.54
N ILE A 109 -10.06 5.60 -1.52
CA ILE A 109 -10.77 5.35 -2.77
C ILE A 109 -11.20 3.88 -2.80
N LYS A 110 -12.52 3.64 -2.79
CA LYS A 110 -13.10 2.30 -2.91
C LYS A 110 -13.01 1.83 -4.37
N VAL A 111 -12.35 0.70 -4.60
CA VAL A 111 -12.18 0.09 -5.93
C VAL A 111 -12.67 -1.35 -6.01
N VAL A 112 -13.15 -1.92 -4.92
CA VAL A 112 -13.87 -3.20 -4.90
C VAL A 112 -15.23 -2.97 -4.24
N SER A 113 -16.30 -3.31 -4.94
CA SER A 113 -17.66 -3.23 -4.43
C SER A 113 -18.04 -4.54 -3.74
N ASP A 114 -18.57 -4.45 -2.52
CA ASP A 114 -19.19 -5.60 -1.87
C ASP A 114 -20.45 -6.04 -2.66
N ILE A 115 -20.52 -7.31 -3.00
CA ILE A 115 -21.69 -7.90 -3.69
C ILE A 115 -22.96 -7.77 -2.84
N LYS A 116 -22.82 -7.82 -1.51
CA LYS A 116 -23.95 -7.75 -0.57
C LYS A 116 -24.44 -6.33 -0.30
N SER A 117 -23.55 -5.35 -0.47
CA SER A 117 -23.84 -3.94 -0.16
C SER A 117 -23.20 -3.00 -1.18
N PRO A 118 -23.62 -3.07 -2.48
CA PRO A 118 -22.93 -2.37 -3.57
C PRO A 118 -22.95 -0.84 -3.42
N ASN A 119 -23.97 -0.30 -2.76
CA ASN A 119 -24.17 1.16 -2.61
C ASN A 119 -23.58 1.76 -1.32
N ASN A 120 -22.90 0.96 -0.49
CA ASN A 120 -22.28 1.50 0.72
C ASN A 120 -20.94 2.14 0.38
N ASN A 121 -20.93 3.46 0.23
CA ASN A 121 -19.73 4.26 -0.03
C ASN A 121 -19.04 4.74 1.24
N SER A 122 -19.66 4.59 2.40
CA SER A 122 -19.06 5.00 3.68
C SER A 122 -18.26 3.83 4.26
N LEU A 123 -16.93 3.96 4.25
CA LEU A 123 -16.04 2.98 4.85
C LEU A 123 -15.70 3.41 6.28
N THR A 124 -16.12 2.63 7.26
CA THR A 124 -15.67 2.73 8.66
C THR A 124 -14.39 1.92 8.90
N GLU A 125 -14.14 0.94 8.05
CA GLU A 125 -12.99 0.04 8.02
C GLU A 125 -12.68 -0.38 6.58
N ALA A 126 -11.53 -1.00 6.36
CA ALA A 126 -11.17 -1.51 5.05
C ALA A 126 -12.05 -2.71 4.62
N PHE A 127 -12.48 -2.71 3.37
CA PHE A 127 -13.17 -3.86 2.79
C PHE A 127 -12.17 -4.83 2.15
N THR A 128 -11.93 -5.97 2.78
CA THR A 128 -10.97 -6.99 2.32
C THR A 128 -11.61 -8.18 1.61
N GLY A 129 -12.94 -8.15 1.44
CA GLY A 129 -13.70 -9.22 0.82
C GLY A 129 -13.57 -9.30 -0.70
N ASN A 130 -14.19 -10.34 -1.25
CA ASN A 130 -14.35 -10.48 -2.69
C ASN A 130 -15.49 -9.61 -3.20
N GLY A 131 -15.38 -9.16 -4.46
CA GLY A 131 -16.39 -8.32 -5.07
C GLY A 131 -16.04 -7.99 -6.51
N LYS A 132 -16.81 -7.08 -7.08
CA LYS A 132 -16.53 -6.55 -8.43
C LYS A 132 -15.68 -5.29 -8.36
N ILE A 133 -14.75 -5.18 -9.28
CA ILE A 133 -13.90 -4.00 -9.40
C ILE A 133 -14.73 -2.82 -9.92
N ILE A 134 -14.55 -1.66 -9.26
CA ILE A 134 -15.19 -0.38 -9.59
C ILE A 134 -14.14 0.73 -9.57
N ASN A 135 -14.42 1.89 -10.14
CA ASN A 135 -13.54 3.08 -10.14
C ASN A 135 -12.10 2.77 -10.63
N SER A 136 -11.95 1.82 -11.54
CA SER A 136 -10.66 1.23 -11.93
C SER A 136 -10.49 1.10 -13.45
N ASP A 137 -11.08 2.04 -14.22
CA ASP A 137 -10.96 2.14 -15.68
C ASP A 137 -11.18 0.78 -16.38
N PHE A 138 -10.18 0.25 -17.05
CA PHE A 138 -10.24 -1.02 -17.80
C PHE A 138 -10.43 -2.28 -16.91
N LEU A 139 -10.35 -2.17 -15.58
CA LEU A 139 -10.65 -3.27 -14.66
C LEU A 139 -12.11 -3.29 -14.19
N ASN A 140 -12.90 -2.25 -14.47
CA ASN A 140 -14.28 -2.15 -14.00
C ASN A 140 -15.13 -3.34 -14.40
N GLY A 141 -15.89 -3.88 -13.44
CA GLY A 141 -16.82 -5.00 -13.64
C GLY A 141 -16.18 -6.38 -13.54
N LEU A 142 -14.85 -6.50 -13.54
CA LEU A 142 -14.16 -7.77 -13.36
C LEU A 142 -14.30 -8.25 -11.91
N GLU A 143 -14.31 -9.57 -11.74
CA GLU A 143 -14.12 -10.19 -10.42
C GLU A 143 -12.66 -10.01 -9.98
N VAL A 144 -12.41 -9.99 -8.65
CA VAL A 144 -11.08 -9.75 -8.06
C VAL A 144 -9.99 -10.63 -8.68
N GLU A 145 -10.24 -11.94 -8.83
CA GLU A 145 -9.24 -12.88 -9.37
C GLU A 145 -8.96 -12.69 -10.86
N GLU A 146 -9.95 -12.27 -11.62
CA GLU A 146 -9.77 -11.91 -13.03
C GLU A 146 -8.98 -10.61 -13.17
N ALA A 147 -9.32 -9.62 -12.35
CA ALA A 147 -8.61 -8.34 -12.31
C ALA A 147 -7.13 -8.49 -11.95
N LYS A 148 -6.79 -9.35 -10.98
CA LYS A 148 -5.39 -9.67 -10.64
C LYS A 148 -4.61 -10.18 -11.83
N LYS A 149 -5.16 -11.15 -12.56
CA LYS A 149 -4.50 -11.71 -13.75
C LYS A 149 -4.35 -10.67 -14.85
N PHE A 150 -5.40 -9.88 -15.07
CA PHE A 150 -5.42 -8.87 -16.12
C PHE A 150 -4.40 -7.75 -15.87
N ILE A 151 -4.37 -7.20 -14.65
CA ILE A 151 -3.46 -6.11 -14.31
C ILE A 151 -2.00 -6.55 -14.30
N ILE A 152 -1.69 -7.77 -13.83
CA ILE A 152 -0.33 -8.32 -13.89
C ILE A 152 0.15 -8.37 -15.35
N LYS A 153 -0.68 -8.90 -16.25
CA LYS A 153 -0.35 -8.92 -17.67
C LYS A 153 -0.08 -7.52 -18.23
N LYS A 154 -0.90 -6.53 -17.87
CA LYS A 154 -0.71 -5.12 -18.27
C LYS A 154 0.58 -4.51 -17.73
N ILE A 155 0.95 -4.83 -16.50
CA ILE A 155 2.20 -4.38 -15.87
C ILE A 155 3.41 -4.97 -16.61
N GLU A 156 3.35 -6.26 -16.96
CA GLU A 156 4.40 -6.95 -17.71
C GLU A 156 4.50 -6.43 -19.16
N GLU A 157 3.39 -6.26 -19.86
CA GLU A 157 3.35 -5.67 -21.21
C GLU A 157 3.97 -4.27 -21.28
N LYS A 158 3.79 -3.46 -20.22
CA LYS A 158 4.39 -2.13 -20.10
C LYS A 158 5.85 -2.13 -19.63
N ASN A 159 6.41 -3.29 -19.29
CA ASN A 159 7.75 -3.43 -18.69
C ASN A 159 7.99 -2.60 -17.43
N ILE A 160 6.95 -2.37 -16.61
CA ILE A 160 7.03 -1.62 -15.36
C ILE A 160 7.04 -2.52 -14.12
N GLY A 161 6.95 -3.82 -14.31
CA GLY A 161 6.99 -4.81 -13.24
C GLY A 161 6.81 -6.23 -13.78
N LYS A 162 6.85 -7.19 -12.86
CA LYS A 162 6.67 -8.61 -13.16
C LYS A 162 5.95 -9.32 -12.02
N LYS A 163 5.26 -10.42 -12.33
CA LYS A 163 4.72 -11.31 -11.30
C LYS A 163 5.87 -11.94 -10.50
N GLN A 164 5.72 -11.90 -9.17
CA GLN A 164 6.63 -12.59 -8.26
C GLN A 164 5.83 -13.43 -7.28
N THR A 165 6.28 -14.65 -7.03
CA THR A 165 5.70 -15.55 -6.02
C THR A 165 6.70 -15.69 -4.89
N LEU A 166 6.30 -15.27 -3.69
CA LEU A 166 7.09 -15.42 -2.48
C LEU A 166 6.52 -16.59 -1.68
N PHE A 167 7.37 -17.55 -1.33
CA PHE A 167 7.02 -18.65 -0.45
C PHE A 167 7.45 -18.30 0.98
N ARG A 168 6.48 -18.27 1.89
CA ARG A 168 6.76 -18.19 3.33
C ARG A 168 6.70 -19.59 3.91
N LEU A 169 7.81 -20.05 4.46
CA LEU A 169 7.82 -21.23 5.31
C LEU A 169 7.25 -20.83 6.66
N LYS A 170 6.13 -21.46 7.06
CA LYS A 170 5.70 -21.43 8.46
C LYS A 170 6.49 -22.49 9.19
N ASP A 171 7.22 -22.08 10.20
CA ASP A 171 7.80 -23.04 11.14
C ASP A 171 6.66 -23.79 11.82
N TRP A 172 6.66 -25.10 11.66
CA TRP A 172 5.81 -26.01 12.40
C TRP A 172 6.56 -26.32 13.70
N GLY A 173 6.27 -25.58 14.75
CA GLY A 173 6.69 -25.89 16.10
C GLY A 173 5.65 -26.73 16.82
#